data_7c35368ba5b537c78af3a8ddcce387eb
#
_entry.id   7c35368ba5b537c78af3a8ddcce387eb
#
_cell.length_a   1.000
_cell.length_b   1.000
_cell.length_c   1.000
_cell.angle_alpha   90.00
_cell.angle_beta   90.00
_cell.angle_gamma   90.00
#
_symmetry.space_group_name_H-M   'P 1'
#
loop_
_entity.id
_entity.type
_entity.pdbx_description
1 polymer ?
#
loop_
_entity_poly.entity_id
_entity_poly.type
_entity_poly.pdbx_seq_one_letter_code
_entity_poly.pdbx_strand_id
1 'polypeptide(L)'
;MACAAVLQIPGVNCEYETVRALGSVGLPARIVRFNEPASVLSEFDAYVLPGGFSFQDRIRAGAVAAKLPAVERIAAESARGKPVLGICNGAQVLVEAGLVPGFRPGRVEMALAPNRAPRREGYLCRWIWVSAGGGPGRETFASRFPAGGSIPLPIAHAEGRFLTADPDVRSRIEKEGLALFRYVTAAGGPAATFPDDPNGAVLGAAGVTNPGGTVLAFMPHPERAAWLRMVPEDLPGPWGERRRAAVGRFGALEGPGPGRALFESLARRLGVPVGAEAAR
;
A
#
# COMPACT_ATOMS: atom_id res chain seq x y z
N MET A 1 3.11 13.90 19.83
CA MET A 1 2.10 13.69 18.75
C MET A 1 2.74 12.74 17.75
N ALA A 2 2.03 11.69 17.38
CA ALA A 2 2.57 10.69 16.43
C ALA A 2 2.94 11.34 15.09
N CYS A 3 4.05 10.90 14.50
CA CYS A 3 4.57 11.42 13.24
C CYS A 3 5.10 10.29 12.36
N ALA A 4 4.83 10.34 11.05
CA ALA A 4 5.29 9.36 10.08
C ALA A 4 6.51 9.88 9.29
N ALA A 5 7.47 8.99 9.01
CA ALA A 5 8.51 9.24 8.03
C ALA A 5 8.08 8.74 6.65
N VAL A 6 8.19 9.59 5.64
CA VAL A 6 8.03 9.22 4.23
C VAL A 6 9.42 9.20 3.60
N LEU A 7 9.90 8.02 3.22
CA LEU A 7 11.27 7.85 2.74
C LEU A 7 11.41 8.30 1.29
N GLN A 8 12.25 9.30 1.04
CA GLN A 8 12.59 9.75 -0.30
C GLN A 8 13.89 9.08 -0.78
N ILE A 9 13.76 8.28 -1.83
CA ILE A 9 14.86 7.59 -2.52
C ILE A 9 14.95 8.16 -3.95
N PRO A 10 16.13 8.24 -4.57
CA PRO A 10 16.25 8.67 -5.96
C PRO A 10 15.35 7.87 -6.90
N GLY A 11 14.48 8.55 -7.64
CA GLY A 11 13.50 7.95 -8.56
C GLY A 11 12.11 7.70 -7.96
N VAL A 12 11.91 7.89 -6.65
CA VAL A 12 10.58 7.95 -6.04
C VAL A 12 9.87 9.22 -6.52
N ASN A 13 8.54 9.18 -6.68
CA ASN A 13 7.76 10.32 -7.18
C ASN A 13 6.39 10.50 -6.49
N CYS A 14 6.05 9.69 -5.50
CA CYS A 14 4.78 9.76 -4.78
C CYS A 14 4.92 10.26 -3.33
N GLU A 15 6.08 10.79 -2.93
CA GLU A 15 6.33 11.21 -1.55
C GLU A 15 5.47 12.39 -1.12
N TYR A 16 5.26 13.36 -2.00
CA TYR A 16 4.47 14.57 -1.67
C TYR A 16 2.97 14.26 -1.55
N GLU A 17 2.43 13.43 -2.48
CA GLU A 17 1.05 12.97 -2.38
C GLU A 17 0.82 12.16 -1.11
N THR A 18 1.79 11.31 -0.73
CA THR A 18 1.76 10.50 0.48
C THR A 18 1.74 11.39 1.74
N VAL A 19 2.62 12.40 1.82
CA VAL A 19 2.63 13.36 2.95
C VAL A 19 1.30 14.09 3.04
N ARG A 20 0.75 14.55 1.91
CA ARG A 20 -0.56 15.22 1.88
C ARG A 20 -1.68 14.29 2.35
N ALA A 21 -1.67 13.02 1.92
CA ALA A 21 -2.67 12.04 2.30
C ALA A 21 -2.63 11.76 3.81
N LEU A 22 -1.44 11.57 4.39
CA LEU A 22 -1.24 11.41 5.84
C LEU A 22 -1.71 12.66 6.61
N GLY A 23 -1.30 13.85 6.16
CA GLY A 23 -1.72 15.12 6.78
C GLY A 23 -3.24 15.31 6.74
N SER A 24 -3.92 14.85 5.68
CA SER A 24 -5.38 14.97 5.54
C SER A 24 -6.18 14.16 6.57
N VAL A 25 -5.56 13.16 7.20
CA VAL A 25 -6.15 12.34 8.26
C VAL A 25 -5.63 12.72 9.66
N GLY A 26 -4.94 13.85 9.78
CA GLY A 26 -4.41 14.34 11.04
C GLY A 26 -3.11 13.69 11.52
N LEU A 27 -2.47 12.84 10.69
CA LEU A 27 -1.17 12.25 10.98
C LEU A 27 -0.06 13.08 10.32
N PRO A 28 0.71 13.88 11.07
CA PRO A 28 1.86 14.61 10.54
C PRO A 28 2.88 13.66 9.90
N ALA A 29 3.48 14.11 8.80
CA ALA A 29 4.51 13.33 8.14
C ALA A 29 5.66 14.23 7.65
N ARG A 30 6.89 13.69 7.70
CA ARG A 30 8.09 14.35 7.19
C ARG A 30 8.73 13.49 6.10
N ILE A 31 9.16 14.13 5.02
CA ILE A 31 10.02 13.49 4.03
C ILE A 31 11.42 13.35 4.65
N VAL A 32 11.91 12.10 4.73
CA VAL A 32 13.27 11.77 5.13
C VAL A 32 14.02 11.27 3.91
N ARG A 33 15.13 11.92 3.58
CA ARG A 33 15.94 11.54 2.43
C ARG A 33 16.79 10.31 2.75
N PHE A 34 16.98 9.44 1.76
CA PHE A 34 17.74 8.19 1.88
C PHE A 34 19.18 8.38 2.38
N ASN A 35 19.76 9.57 2.20
CA ASN A 35 21.12 9.94 2.61
C ASN A 35 21.20 10.74 3.92
N GLU A 36 20.06 10.97 4.59
CA GLU A 36 20.07 11.44 5.97
C GLU A 36 20.61 10.34 6.91
N PRO A 37 21.21 10.71 8.07
CA PRO A 37 21.61 9.70 9.05
C PRO A 37 20.46 8.76 9.40
N ALA A 38 20.65 7.45 9.25
CA ALA A 38 19.58 6.47 9.49
C ALA A 38 19.04 6.51 10.93
N SER A 39 19.82 7.04 11.90
CA SER A 39 19.38 7.26 13.28
C SER A 39 18.17 8.19 13.41
N VAL A 40 18.01 9.16 12.51
CA VAL A 40 16.85 10.06 12.47
C VAL A 40 15.54 9.30 12.38
N LEU A 41 15.52 8.15 11.70
CA LEU A 41 14.34 7.33 11.56
C LEU A 41 13.80 6.78 12.88
N SER A 42 14.62 6.72 13.95
CA SER A 42 14.14 6.28 15.28
C SER A 42 13.12 7.23 15.92
N GLU A 43 13.10 8.49 15.50
CA GLU A 43 12.23 9.54 16.03
C GLU A 43 10.77 9.42 15.57
N PHE A 44 10.48 8.59 14.56
CA PHE A 44 9.16 8.45 13.96
C PHE A 44 8.40 7.24 14.50
N ASP A 45 7.08 7.33 14.45
CA ASP A 45 6.16 6.31 14.95
C ASP A 45 5.68 5.36 13.85
N ALA A 46 5.80 5.75 12.59
CA ALA A 46 5.48 4.95 11.40
C ALA A 46 6.36 5.32 10.22
N TYR A 47 6.41 4.44 9.23
CA TYR A 47 7.22 4.61 8.02
C TYR A 47 6.39 4.34 6.78
N VAL A 48 6.55 5.18 5.76
CA VAL A 48 5.98 4.94 4.43
C VAL A 48 7.09 4.99 3.39
N LEU A 49 7.21 3.92 2.62
CA LEU A 49 8.03 3.84 1.41
C LEU A 49 7.08 4.09 0.24
N PRO A 50 7.13 5.27 -0.40
CA PRO A 50 6.17 5.63 -1.44
C PRO A 50 6.46 4.97 -2.78
N GLY A 51 5.53 5.14 -3.73
CA GLY A 51 5.67 4.67 -5.10
C GLY A 51 6.67 5.47 -5.92
N GLY A 52 7.09 4.90 -7.04
CA GLY A 52 8.02 5.48 -7.99
C GLY A 52 8.86 4.41 -8.67
N PHE A 53 10.11 4.76 -8.99
CA PHE A 53 11.10 3.93 -9.68
C PHE A 53 12.47 4.10 -9.02
N SER A 54 12.59 3.61 -7.77
CA SER A 54 13.82 3.79 -6.98
C SER A 54 15.05 3.27 -7.73
N PHE A 55 16.06 4.14 -7.89
CA PHE A 55 17.26 3.86 -8.69
C PHE A 55 16.96 3.40 -10.13
N GLN A 56 15.83 3.88 -10.72
CA GLN A 56 15.41 3.55 -12.08
C GLN A 56 15.13 2.04 -12.28
N ASP A 57 14.74 1.34 -11.21
CA ASP A 57 14.52 -0.12 -11.19
C ASP A 57 15.69 -0.94 -11.72
N ARG A 58 16.93 -0.43 -11.59
CA ARG A 58 18.15 -1.12 -12.02
C ARG A 58 18.28 -2.46 -11.30
N ILE A 59 18.70 -3.50 -12.02
CA ILE A 59 18.72 -4.92 -11.63
C ILE A 59 17.30 -5.49 -11.62
N ARG A 60 16.41 -4.99 -10.76
CA ARG A 60 14.96 -5.15 -10.69
C ARG A 60 14.36 -4.16 -9.72
N ALA A 61 13.07 -3.95 -9.81
CA ALA A 61 12.37 -2.96 -9.00
C ALA A 61 12.57 -3.19 -7.49
N GLY A 62 12.99 -2.15 -6.78
CA GLY A 62 13.23 -2.18 -5.34
C GLY A 62 14.56 -2.79 -4.88
N ALA A 63 15.29 -3.55 -5.71
CA ALA A 63 16.44 -4.34 -5.28
C ALA A 63 17.60 -3.52 -4.73
N VAL A 64 17.93 -2.39 -5.36
CA VAL A 64 19.02 -1.51 -4.90
C VAL A 64 18.58 -0.78 -3.62
N ALA A 65 17.35 -0.25 -3.62
CA ALA A 65 16.82 0.49 -2.47
C ALA A 65 16.70 -0.38 -1.20
N ALA A 66 16.42 -1.67 -1.34
CA ALA A 66 16.34 -2.62 -0.23
C ALA A 66 17.65 -2.78 0.56
N LYS A 67 18.78 -2.33 0.01
CA LYS A 67 20.12 -2.41 0.64
C LYS A 67 20.55 -1.09 1.30
N LEU A 68 19.70 -0.09 1.33
CA LEU A 68 20.00 1.18 1.96
C LEU A 68 20.02 1.07 3.50
N PRO A 69 20.93 1.75 4.20
CA PRO A 69 20.94 1.81 5.66
C PRO A 69 19.62 2.33 6.25
N ALA A 70 18.91 3.21 5.53
CA ALA A 70 17.59 3.69 5.91
C ALA A 70 16.55 2.55 5.95
N VAL A 71 16.56 1.63 4.98
CA VAL A 71 15.66 0.48 4.93
C VAL A 71 16.01 -0.54 6.02
N GLU A 72 17.29 -0.78 6.27
CA GLU A 72 17.78 -1.61 7.39
C GLU A 72 17.30 -1.03 8.75
N ARG A 73 17.39 0.30 8.92
CA ARG A 73 16.87 0.96 10.12
C ARG A 73 15.36 0.79 10.25
N ILE A 74 14.59 0.99 9.18
CA ILE A 74 13.16 0.78 9.17
C ILE A 74 12.80 -0.68 9.54
N ALA A 75 13.57 -1.66 9.04
CA ALA A 75 13.42 -3.05 9.43
C ALA A 75 13.60 -3.27 10.94
N ALA A 76 14.62 -2.66 11.54
CA ALA A 76 14.84 -2.72 12.98
C ALA A 76 13.73 -2.05 13.78
N GLU A 77 13.16 -0.95 13.30
CA GLU A 77 12.04 -0.27 13.96
C GLU A 77 10.72 -1.07 13.81
N SER A 78 10.50 -1.73 12.66
CA SER A 78 9.33 -2.60 12.47
C SER A 78 9.34 -3.80 13.41
N ALA A 79 10.52 -4.35 13.71
CA ALA A 79 10.68 -5.41 14.69
C ALA A 79 10.33 -4.96 16.12
N ARG A 80 10.32 -3.65 16.38
CA ARG A 80 9.83 -3.03 17.63
C ARG A 80 8.34 -2.73 17.62
N GLY A 81 7.63 -3.13 16.55
CA GLY A 81 6.17 -2.95 16.43
C GLY A 81 5.73 -1.68 15.72
N LYS A 82 6.65 -0.84 15.21
CA LYS A 82 6.28 0.36 14.46
C LYS A 82 5.74 -0.01 13.06
N PRO A 83 4.62 0.57 12.61
CA PRO A 83 4.03 0.27 11.33
C PRO A 83 4.91 0.72 10.15
N VAL A 84 4.97 -0.13 9.12
CA VAL A 84 5.66 0.16 7.84
C VAL A 84 4.73 -0.13 6.68
N LEU A 85 4.49 0.88 5.85
CA LEU A 85 3.69 0.78 4.64
C LEU A 85 4.60 0.97 3.41
N GLY A 86 4.63 -0.01 2.52
CA GLY A 86 5.24 0.13 1.20
C GLY A 86 4.16 0.22 0.12
N ILE A 87 4.17 1.28 -0.67
CA ILE A 87 3.21 1.51 -1.76
C ILE A 87 3.93 1.29 -3.09
N CYS A 88 3.40 0.42 -3.96
CA CYS A 88 3.92 0.15 -5.30
C CYS A 88 5.43 -0.16 -5.28
N ASN A 89 6.30 0.76 -5.70
CA ASN A 89 7.76 0.59 -5.60
C ASN A 89 8.24 0.41 -4.16
N GLY A 90 7.62 1.06 -3.18
CA GLY A 90 7.87 0.81 -1.77
C GLY A 90 7.55 -0.62 -1.34
N ALA A 91 6.49 -1.23 -1.89
CA ALA A 91 6.17 -2.64 -1.67
C ALA A 91 7.26 -3.56 -2.25
N GLN A 92 7.78 -3.24 -3.44
CA GLN A 92 8.91 -3.95 -4.05
C GLN A 92 10.15 -3.88 -3.15
N VAL A 93 10.45 -2.72 -2.57
CA VAL A 93 11.57 -2.56 -1.62
C VAL A 93 11.38 -3.44 -0.38
N LEU A 94 10.17 -3.47 0.21
CA LEU A 94 9.90 -4.29 1.40
C LEU A 94 10.03 -5.80 1.14
N VAL A 95 9.58 -6.26 -0.03
CA VAL A 95 9.73 -7.67 -0.46
C VAL A 95 11.21 -8.01 -0.67
N GLU A 96 11.96 -7.15 -1.37
CA GLU A 96 13.40 -7.32 -1.62
C GLU A 96 14.27 -7.20 -0.37
N ALA A 97 13.78 -6.50 0.66
CA ALA A 97 14.41 -6.44 1.98
C ALA A 97 14.09 -7.68 2.86
N GLY A 98 13.22 -8.59 2.40
CA GLY A 98 12.78 -9.76 3.15
C GLY A 98 11.88 -9.44 4.34
N LEU A 99 11.19 -8.28 4.31
CA LEU A 99 10.26 -7.86 5.36
C LEU A 99 8.85 -8.40 5.14
N VAL A 100 8.54 -8.84 3.92
CA VAL A 100 7.25 -9.45 3.52
C VAL A 100 7.54 -10.70 2.68
N PRO A 101 6.95 -11.87 3.04
CA PRO A 101 6.14 -12.13 4.21
C PRO A 101 6.93 -12.12 5.53
N GLY A 102 8.26 -12.18 5.49
CA GLY A 102 9.13 -12.01 6.65
C GLY A 102 9.10 -13.19 7.64
N PHE A 103 8.89 -14.41 7.15
CA PHE A 103 8.95 -15.61 8.00
C PHE A 103 10.35 -15.88 8.53
N ARG A 104 11.35 -15.54 7.72
CA ARG A 104 12.77 -15.61 8.09
C ARG A 104 13.39 -14.23 7.90
N PRO A 105 13.76 -13.52 9.00
CA PRO A 105 14.28 -12.17 8.93
C PRO A 105 15.42 -12.01 7.93
N GLY A 106 15.33 -11.00 7.06
CA GLY A 106 16.34 -10.69 6.05
C GLY A 106 16.43 -11.65 4.85
N ARG A 107 15.60 -12.70 4.80
CA ARG A 107 15.51 -13.62 3.66
C ARG A 107 14.38 -13.20 2.72
N VAL A 108 14.70 -13.05 1.45
CA VAL A 108 13.69 -12.84 0.40
C VAL A 108 12.95 -14.16 0.14
N GLU A 109 11.66 -14.21 0.45
CA GLU A 109 10.80 -15.41 0.35
C GLU A 109 9.70 -15.24 -0.70
N MET A 110 9.53 -14.00 -1.21
CA MET A 110 8.62 -13.64 -2.30
C MET A 110 9.32 -12.72 -3.29
N ALA A 111 8.70 -12.53 -4.43
CA ALA A 111 9.09 -11.52 -5.41
C ALA A 111 7.87 -10.75 -5.90
N LEU A 112 8.06 -9.52 -6.34
CA LEU A 112 7.14 -8.81 -7.19
C LEU A 112 7.61 -8.96 -8.63
N ALA A 113 6.92 -9.84 -9.36
CA ALA A 113 7.27 -10.26 -10.71
C ALA A 113 6.52 -9.45 -11.78
N PRO A 114 6.95 -9.50 -13.06
CA PRO A 114 6.22 -8.88 -14.15
C PRO A 114 4.77 -9.31 -14.21
N ASN A 115 3.89 -8.35 -14.54
CA ASN A 115 2.46 -8.58 -14.68
C ASN A 115 2.19 -9.66 -15.75
N ARG A 116 1.20 -10.51 -15.49
CA ARG A 116 0.65 -11.45 -16.47
C ARG A 116 -0.79 -11.06 -16.76
N ALA A 117 -1.02 -10.47 -17.91
CA ALA A 117 -2.35 -10.20 -18.42
C ALA A 117 -2.50 -10.78 -19.83
N PRO A 118 -3.70 -11.29 -20.22
CA PRO A 118 -3.91 -11.80 -21.58
C PRO A 118 -3.58 -10.73 -22.62
N ARG A 119 -2.70 -11.06 -23.58
CA ARG A 119 -2.28 -10.19 -24.69
C ARG A 119 -1.62 -8.85 -24.27
N ARG A 120 -1.15 -8.73 -23.04
CA ARG A 120 -0.42 -7.54 -22.55
C ARG A 120 0.71 -7.95 -21.64
N GLU A 121 1.89 -7.44 -21.93
CA GLU A 121 3.05 -7.44 -21.05
C GLU A 121 3.40 -5.99 -20.68
N GLY A 122 4.06 -5.81 -19.54
CA GLY A 122 4.61 -4.53 -19.12
C GLY A 122 3.71 -3.72 -18.21
N TYR A 123 3.71 -2.41 -18.42
CA TYR A 123 3.11 -1.45 -17.50
C TYR A 123 1.58 -1.41 -17.58
N LEU A 124 0.93 -1.60 -16.42
CA LEU A 124 -0.51 -1.47 -16.26
C LEU A 124 -0.84 -0.23 -15.44
N CYS A 125 -1.64 0.67 -16.01
CA CYS A 125 -2.21 1.83 -15.32
C CYS A 125 -3.73 1.76 -15.44
N ARG A 126 -4.42 1.45 -14.31
CA ARG A 126 -5.87 1.31 -14.30
C ARG A 126 -6.45 1.33 -12.88
N TRP A 127 -7.75 1.54 -12.78
CA TRP A 127 -8.49 1.31 -11.55
C TRP A 127 -8.86 -0.16 -11.40
N ILE A 128 -8.74 -0.65 -10.18
CA ILE A 128 -9.09 -2.02 -9.76
C ILE A 128 -9.88 -1.94 -8.46
N TRP A 129 -10.47 -3.04 -8.05
CA TRP A 129 -11.14 -3.14 -6.75
C TRP A 129 -10.36 -4.05 -5.83
N VAL A 130 -10.29 -3.67 -4.55
CA VAL A 130 -9.69 -4.49 -3.51
C VAL A 130 -10.64 -4.66 -2.33
N SER A 131 -10.61 -5.84 -1.73
CA SER A 131 -11.22 -6.10 -0.42
C SER A 131 -10.15 -6.38 0.62
N ALA A 132 -10.45 -6.09 1.89
CA ALA A 132 -9.57 -6.38 3.01
C ALA A 132 -10.03 -7.63 3.76
N GLY A 133 -9.10 -8.56 4.02
CA GLY A 133 -9.29 -9.73 4.85
C GLY A 133 -9.27 -9.45 6.35
N GLY A 134 -9.45 -10.49 7.17
CA GLY A 134 -9.42 -10.44 8.63
C GLY A 134 -8.08 -10.81 9.27
N GLY A 135 -7.01 -10.99 8.47
CA GLY A 135 -5.72 -11.46 8.95
C GLY A 135 -4.88 -10.41 9.71
N PRO A 136 -3.63 -10.77 10.04
CA PRO A 136 -2.65 -9.85 10.61
C PRO A 136 -2.55 -8.55 9.82
N GLY A 137 -2.43 -7.42 10.52
CA GLY A 137 -2.41 -6.08 9.88
C GLY A 137 -3.79 -5.48 9.64
N ARG A 138 -4.90 -6.20 9.85
CA ARG A 138 -6.26 -5.67 9.73
C ARG A 138 -6.43 -4.40 10.55
N GLU A 139 -6.06 -4.42 11.83
CA GLU A 139 -6.18 -3.28 12.72
C GLU A 139 -5.23 -2.14 12.34
N THR A 140 -4.06 -2.47 11.78
CA THR A 140 -3.05 -1.47 11.42
C THR A 140 -3.37 -0.77 10.11
N PHE A 141 -3.80 -1.50 9.08
CA PHE A 141 -3.87 -0.99 7.70
C PHE A 141 -5.28 -1.03 7.10
N ALA A 142 -6.21 -1.75 7.69
CA ALA A 142 -7.52 -1.99 7.10
C ALA A 142 -8.71 -1.81 8.04
N SER A 143 -8.51 -1.25 9.24
CA SER A 143 -9.60 -1.07 10.23
C SER A 143 -10.72 -0.14 9.74
N ARG A 144 -10.44 0.72 8.76
CA ARG A 144 -11.41 1.64 8.14
C ARG A 144 -11.97 1.15 6.80
N PHE A 145 -11.56 -0.03 6.36
CA PHE A 145 -12.15 -0.67 5.17
C PHE A 145 -13.47 -1.32 5.53
N PRO A 146 -14.49 -1.25 4.64
CA PRO A 146 -15.78 -1.88 4.90
C PRO A 146 -15.61 -3.39 5.04
N ALA A 147 -16.25 -3.97 6.03
CA ALA A 147 -16.26 -5.42 6.20
C ALA A 147 -16.99 -6.08 5.03
N GLY A 148 -16.35 -7.03 4.36
CA GLY A 148 -16.92 -7.71 3.19
C GLY A 148 -17.14 -6.82 1.96
N GLY A 149 -16.77 -5.54 2.03
CA GLY A 149 -16.90 -4.59 0.92
C GLY A 149 -15.64 -4.48 0.07
N SER A 150 -15.79 -3.81 -1.08
CA SER A 150 -14.68 -3.47 -1.98
C SER A 150 -14.52 -1.96 -2.11
N ILE A 151 -13.29 -1.52 -2.32
CA ILE A 151 -12.99 -0.14 -2.68
C ILE A 151 -12.17 -0.08 -3.96
N PRO A 152 -12.41 0.92 -4.83
CA PRO A 152 -11.62 1.12 -6.02
C PRO A 152 -10.32 1.88 -5.69
N LEU A 153 -9.21 1.42 -6.28
CA LEU A 153 -7.90 2.07 -6.19
C LEU A 153 -7.18 2.00 -7.53
N PRO A 154 -6.33 2.98 -7.87
CA PRO A 154 -5.50 2.88 -9.05
C PRO A 154 -4.26 2.02 -8.80
N ILE A 155 -3.85 1.28 -9.83
CA ILE A 155 -2.54 0.64 -9.95
C ILE A 155 -1.75 1.28 -11.08
N ALA A 156 -0.42 1.31 -10.96
CA ALA A 156 0.50 1.86 -11.96
C ALA A 156 1.86 1.16 -11.83
N HIS A 157 2.02 -0.02 -12.43
CA HIS A 157 3.22 -0.84 -12.30
C HIS A 157 3.41 -1.84 -13.45
N ALA A 158 4.66 -2.21 -13.72
CA ALA A 158 5.02 -3.33 -14.59
C ALA A 158 5.27 -4.62 -13.80
N GLU A 159 5.85 -4.52 -12.60
CA GLU A 159 6.21 -5.61 -11.71
C GLU A 159 5.38 -5.52 -10.42
N GLY A 160 4.10 -5.93 -10.49
CA GLY A 160 3.17 -5.86 -9.35
C GLY A 160 2.63 -7.21 -8.90
N ARG A 161 3.10 -8.30 -9.48
CA ARG A 161 2.60 -9.64 -9.25
C ARG A 161 3.34 -10.31 -8.09
N PHE A 162 2.70 -10.38 -6.92
CA PHE A 162 3.21 -11.18 -5.82
C PHE A 162 3.37 -12.64 -6.23
N LEU A 163 4.57 -13.18 -6.06
CA LEU A 163 4.92 -14.55 -6.43
C LEU A 163 5.86 -15.17 -5.41
N THR A 164 5.66 -16.44 -5.11
CA THR A 164 6.63 -17.31 -4.44
C THR A 164 6.69 -18.64 -5.14
N ALA A 165 7.89 -19.20 -5.28
CA ALA A 165 8.10 -20.53 -5.80
C ALA A 165 8.05 -21.60 -4.71
N ASP A 166 8.10 -21.19 -3.43
CA ASP A 166 8.09 -22.09 -2.28
C ASP A 166 6.63 -22.39 -1.89
N PRO A 167 6.16 -23.65 -2.00
CA PRO A 167 4.80 -24.04 -1.67
C PRO A 167 4.50 -23.88 -0.18
N ASP A 168 5.50 -24.01 0.70
CA ASP A 168 5.32 -23.85 2.13
C ASP A 168 5.10 -22.38 2.50
N VAL A 169 5.85 -21.47 1.86
CA VAL A 169 5.63 -20.03 1.98
C VAL A 169 4.22 -19.66 1.52
N ARG A 170 3.79 -20.16 0.36
CA ARG A 170 2.43 -19.95 -0.14
C ARG A 170 1.36 -20.44 0.84
N SER A 171 1.52 -21.68 1.32
CA SER A 171 0.58 -22.29 2.27
C SER A 171 0.48 -21.48 3.58
N ARG A 172 1.62 -21.00 4.08
CA ARG A 172 1.63 -20.15 5.28
C ARG A 172 0.96 -18.80 5.06
N ILE A 173 1.23 -18.11 3.94
CA ILE A 173 0.55 -16.86 3.58
C ILE A 173 -0.97 -17.05 3.59
N GLU A 174 -1.45 -18.17 3.04
CA GLU A 174 -2.88 -18.48 2.99
C GLU A 174 -3.46 -18.77 4.37
N LYS A 175 -2.85 -19.70 5.11
CA LYS A 175 -3.31 -20.14 6.44
C LYS A 175 -3.29 -19.04 7.48
N GLU A 176 -2.26 -18.20 7.46
CA GLU A 176 -2.09 -17.09 8.40
C GLU A 176 -2.85 -15.82 7.94
N GLY A 177 -3.49 -15.85 6.77
CA GLY A 177 -4.28 -14.71 6.25
C GLY A 177 -3.43 -13.49 5.88
N LEU A 178 -2.16 -13.68 5.48
CA LEU A 178 -1.23 -12.59 5.24
C LEU A 178 -1.49 -11.85 3.92
N ALA A 179 -2.22 -12.45 2.95
CA ALA A 179 -2.78 -11.73 1.80
C ALA A 179 -3.94 -10.84 2.29
N LEU A 180 -3.60 -9.77 3.02
CA LEU A 180 -4.55 -8.88 3.68
C LEU A 180 -5.47 -8.19 2.68
N PHE A 181 -4.94 -7.75 1.55
CA PHE A 181 -5.73 -7.16 0.48
C PHE A 181 -5.71 -8.06 -0.74
N ARG A 182 -6.89 -8.28 -1.31
CA ARG A 182 -7.08 -9.09 -2.51
C ARG A 182 -7.80 -8.32 -3.60
N TYR A 183 -7.43 -8.58 -4.85
CA TYR A 183 -8.19 -8.12 -6.00
C TYR A 183 -9.56 -8.78 -6.00
N VAL A 184 -10.59 -7.99 -6.29
CA VAL A 184 -11.98 -8.43 -6.36
C VAL A 184 -12.67 -7.75 -7.55
N THR A 185 -13.85 -8.24 -7.91
CA THR A 185 -14.72 -7.53 -8.87
C THR A 185 -15.32 -6.27 -8.23
N ALA A 186 -15.87 -5.38 -9.02
CA ALA A 186 -16.57 -4.19 -8.51
C ALA A 186 -17.71 -4.55 -7.54
N ALA A 187 -18.33 -5.72 -7.71
CA ALA A 187 -19.38 -6.25 -6.83
C ALA A 187 -18.85 -6.94 -5.57
N GLY A 188 -17.50 -7.00 -5.38
CA GLY A 188 -16.89 -7.63 -4.23
C GLY A 188 -16.64 -9.13 -4.35
N GLY A 189 -17.02 -9.76 -5.48
CA GLY A 189 -16.75 -11.17 -5.75
C GLY A 189 -15.26 -11.43 -6.09
N PRO A 190 -14.82 -12.71 -6.10
CA PRO A 190 -13.44 -13.07 -6.45
C PRO A 190 -13.05 -12.58 -7.85
N ALA A 191 -11.87 -11.99 -7.99
CA ALA A 191 -11.27 -11.66 -9.26
C ALA A 191 -10.62 -12.93 -9.84
N ALA A 192 -11.26 -13.56 -10.85
CA ALA A 192 -10.77 -14.80 -11.44
C ALA A 192 -9.88 -14.58 -12.67
N THR A 193 -10.15 -13.51 -13.42
CA THR A 193 -9.48 -13.24 -14.69
C THR A 193 -9.30 -11.73 -14.92
N PHE A 194 -8.44 -11.37 -15.87
CA PHE A 194 -8.36 -10.00 -16.34
C PHE A 194 -9.73 -9.55 -16.90
N PRO A 195 -10.20 -8.34 -16.59
CA PRO A 195 -9.50 -7.21 -15.98
C PRO A 195 -9.55 -7.12 -14.45
N ASP A 196 -10.32 -7.93 -13.75
CA ASP A 196 -10.50 -7.85 -12.31
C ASP A 196 -9.27 -8.40 -11.56
N ASP A 197 -8.68 -9.53 -12.01
CA ASP A 197 -7.31 -9.91 -11.66
C ASP A 197 -6.35 -9.26 -12.68
N PRO A 198 -5.64 -8.19 -12.28
CA PRO A 198 -4.84 -7.43 -13.22
C PRO A 198 -3.53 -8.12 -13.63
N ASN A 199 -3.01 -9.06 -12.83
CA ASN A 199 -1.64 -9.50 -12.98
C ASN A 199 -1.33 -10.97 -12.63
N GLY A 200 -2.29 -11.75 -12.16
CA GLY A 200 -2.10 -13.14 -11.77
C GLY A 200 -1.29 -13.33 -10.48
N ALA A 201 -1.44 -12.44 -9.51
CA ALA A 201 -0.76 -12.53 -8.22
C ALA A 201 -1.19 -13.79 -7.44
N VAL A 202 -0.26 -14.38 -6.67
CA VAL A 202 -0.57 -15.51 -5.79
C VAL A 202 -1.71 -15.15 -4.84
N LEU A 203 -2.69 -16.03 -4.70
CA LEU A 203 -3.89 -15.82 -3.86
C LEU A 203 -4.70 -14.55 -4.23
N GLY A 204 -4.52 -14.00 -5.44
CA GLY A 204 -5.13 -12.74 -5.85
C GLY A 204 -4.64 -11.54 -5.02
N ALA A 205 -3.45 -11.61 -4.45
CA ALA A 205 -2.96 -10.61 -3.50
C ALA A 205 -2.68 -9.25 -4.17
N ALA A 206 -3.35 -8.21 -3.67
CA ALA A 206 -3.04 -6.80 -3.93
C ALA A 206 -2.12 -6.22 -2.85
N GLY A 207 -2.10 -6.84 -1.67
CA GLY A 207 -1.23 -6.47 -0.55
C GLY A 207 -1.01 -7.61 0.42
N VAL A 208 0.25 -7.78 0.84
CA VAL A 208 0.69 -8.84 1.76
C VAL A 208 1.33 -8.22 3.00
N THR A 209 0.99 -8.75 4.18
CA THR A 209 1.57 -8.35 5.46
C THR A 209 2.60 -9.36 5.96
N ASN A 210 3.36 -8.96 6.97
CA ASN A 210 4.13 -9.90 7.80
C ASN A 210 3.23 -10.53 8.89
N PRO A 211 3.65 -11.64 9.56
CA PRO A 211 2.87 -12.29 10.62
C PRO A 211 2.55 -11.36 11.79
N GLY A 212 3.39 -10.41 12.11
CA GLY A 212 3.15 -9.41 13.16
C GLY A 212 2.14 -8.32 12.78
N GLY A 213 1.70 -8.25 11.51
CA GLY A 213 0.76 -7.23 11.04
C GLY A 213 1.28 -5.80 11.12
N THR A 214 2.60 -5.62 11.20
CA THR A 214 3.26 -4.31 11.30
C THR A 214 3.84 -3.82 9.98
N VAL A 215 4.04 -4.70 8.99
CA VAL A 215 4.56 -4.35 7.67
C VAL A 215 3.54 -4.72 6.61
N LEU A 216 3.23 -3.79 5.71
CA LEU A 216 2.36 -4.02 4.56
C LEU A 216 3.09 -3.65 3.26
N ALA A 217 3.25 -4.60 2.35
CA ALA A 217 3.58 -4.36 0.96
C ALA A 217 2.26 -4.26 0.16
N PHE A 218 1.98 -3.11 -0.44
CA PHE A 218 0.70 -2.80 -1.09
C PHE A 218 0.92 -2.24 -2.49
N MET A 219 0.41 -2.90 -3.53
CA MET A 219 0.65 -2.49 -4.92
C MET A 219 -0.22 -1.35 -5.42
N PRO A 220 -1.51 -1.22 -5.02
CA PRO A 220 -2.32 -0.06 -5.37
C PRO A 220 -1.81 1.23 -4.73
N HIS A 221 -2.20 2.38 -5.32
CA HIS A 221 -1.84 3.72 -4.89
C HIS A 221 -2.98 4.41 -4.12
N PRO A 222 -3.10 4.25 -2.80
CA PRO A 222 -4.14 4.89 -2.01
C PRO A 222 -3.99 6.42 -1.96
N GLU A 223 -2.76 6.94 -2.05
CA GLU A 223 -2.45 8.38 -2.10
C GLU A 223 -3.02 9.05 -3.37
N ARG A 224 -3.16 8.28 -4.47
CA ARG A 224 -3.76 8.73 -5.73
C ARG A 224 -5.28 8.51 -5.78
N ALA A 225 -5.88 8.12 -4.67
CA ALA A 225 -7.32 7.97 -4.47
C ALA A 225 -7.76 8.56 -3.12
N ALA A 226 -6.95 9.45 -2.51
CA ALA A 226 -7.22 10.01 -1.20
C ALA A 226 -8.33 11.07 -1.19
N TRP A 227 -8.59 11.73 -2.33
CA TRP A 227 -9.66 12.73 -2.49
C TRP A 227 -10.64 12.35 -3.58
N LEU A 228 -11.89 12.76 -3.43
CA LEU A 228 -12.96 12.45 -4.37
C LEU A 228 -12.66 12.97 -5.79
N ARG A 229 -11.99 14.12 -5.92
CA ARG A 229 -11.58 14.69 -7.22
C ARG A 229 -10.63 13.78 -8.03
N MET A 230 -9.96 12.84 -7.38
CA MET A 230 -9.07 11.87 -8.03
C MET A 230 -9.80 10.67 -8.62
N VAL A 231 -11.05 10.45 -8.20
CA VAL A 231 -11.87 9.34 -8.71
C VAL A 231 -12.36 9.68 -10.14
N PRO A 232 -12.22 8.77 -11.12
CA PRO A 232 -12.77 8.96 -12.46
C PRO A 232 -14.29 9.11 -12.44
N GLU A 233 -14.83 9.97 -13.30
CA GLU A 233 -16.29 10.18 -13.41
C GLU A 233 -17.00 8.97 -14.00
N ASP A 234 -16.33 8.22 -14.86
CA ASP A 234 -16.82 7.00 -15.51
C ASP A 234 -16.62 5.73 -14.68
N LEU A 235 -16.02 5.85 -13.48
CA LEU A 235 -15.87 4.70 -12.60
C LEU A 235 -17.24 4.14 -12.21
N PRO A 236 -17.51 2.83 -12.39
CA PRO A 236 -18.77 2.23 -11.99
C PRO A 236 -18.96 2.21 -10.47
N GLY A 237 -20.25 2.23 -10.04
CA GLY A 237 -20.65 2.10 -8.64
C GLY A 237 -20.57 3.39 -7.82
N PRO A 238 -20.72 3.27 -6.49
CA PRO A 238 -21.00 4.40 -5.60
C PRO A 238 -19.94 5.52 -5.62
N TRP A 239 -18.66 5.19 -5.85
CA TRP A 239 -17.59 6.19 -5.88
C TRP A 239 -17.65 7.08 -7.13
N GLY A 240 -17.93 6.50 -8.32
CA GLY A 240 -18.14 7.28 -9.52
C GLY A 240 -19.43 8.12 -9.46
N GLU A 241 -20.50 7.58 -8.87
CA GLU A 241 -21.74 8.32 -8.61
C GLU A 241 -21.50 9.53 -7.71
N ARG A 242 -20.79 9.33 -6.59
CA ARG A 242 -20.39 10.43 -5.70
C ARG A 242 -19.54 11.48 -6.44
N ARG A 243 -18.60 11.02 -7.30
CA ARG A 243 -17.75 11.91 -8.08
C ARG A 243 -18.59 12.76 -9.06
N ARG A 244 -19.50 12.14 -9.81
CA ARG A 244 -20.41 12.86 -10.72
C ARG A 244 -21.31 13.84 -9.96
N ALA A 245 -21.87 13.43 -8.84
CA ALA A 245 -22.72 14.27 -8.01
C ALA A 245 -21.96 15.48 -7.40
N ALA A 246 -20.64 15.44 -7.34
CA ALA A 246 -19.79 16.51 -6.82
C ALA A 246 -19.34 17.51 -7.91
N VAL A 247 -19.66 17.29 -9.18
CA VAL A 247 -19.34 18.23 -10.26
C VAL A 247 -19.96 19.60 -9.96
N GLY A 248 -19.16 20.66 -10.13
CA GLY A 248 -19.54 22.02 -9.79
C GLY A 248 -19.53 22.38 -8.29
N ARG A 249 -19.25 21.40 -7.41
CA ARG A 249 -19.17 21.61 -5.94
C ARG A 249 -17.74 21.38 -5.46
N PHE A 250 -16.88 22.40 -5.54
CA PHE A 250 -15.45 22.27 -5.25
C PHE A 250 -15.16 21.67 -3.87
N GLY A 251 -15.85 22.13 -2.82
CA GLY A 251 -15.68 21.58 -1.47
C GLY A 251 -16.00 20.08 -1.34
N ALA A 252 -16.97 19.58 -2.13
CA ALA A 252 -17.29 18.16 -2.18
C ALA A 252 -16.20 17.34 -2.87
N LEU A 253 -15.54 17.93 -3.89
CA LEU A 253 -14.41 17.28 -4.59
C LEU A 253 -13.17 17.11 -3.72
N GLU A 254 -12.96 18.00 -2.77
CA GLU A 254 -11.88 17.91 -1.78
C GLU A 254 -12.22 16.95 -0.62
N GLY A 255 -13.43 16.40 -0.60
CA GLY A 255 -13.84 15.38 0.35
C GLY A 255 -13.09 14.06 0.21
N PRO A 256 -13.27 13.13 1.17
CA PRO A 256 -12.56 11.86 1.20
C PRO A 256 -12.83 10.98 -0.01
N GLY A 257 -11.76 10.49 -0.64
CA GLY A 257 -11.76 9.44 -1.66
C GLY A 257 -11.57 8.04 -1.05
N PRO A 258 -11.68 6.98 -1.86
CA PRO A 258 -11.62 5.59 -1.37
C PRO A 258 -10.27 5.23 -0.75
N GLY A 259 -9.17 5.77 -1.25
CA GLY A 259 -7.82 5.47 -0.74
C GLY A 259 -7.53 6.01 0.66
N ARG A 260 -8.32 6.99 1.12
CA ARG A 260 -8.15 7.61 2.43
C ARG A 260 -8.30 6.60 3.58
N ALA A 261 -9.11 5.56 3.41
CA ALA A 261 -9.36 4.53 4.42
C ALA A 261 -8.09 3.84 4.93
N LEU A 262 -7.05 3.69 4.10
CA LEU A 262 -5.77 3.11 4.50
C LEU A 262 -5.00 4.04 5.43
N PHE A 263 -4.93 5.33 5.11
CA PHE A 263 -4.25 6.33 5.93
C PHE A 263 -5.01 6.58 7.24
N GLU A 264 -6.35 6.55 7.23
CA GLU A 264 -7.18 6.61 8.45
C GLU A 264 -6.94 5.40 9.36
N SER A 265 -6.77 4.20 8.79
CA SER A 265 -6.43 3.00 9.56
C SER A 265 -5.08 3.15 10.25
N LEU A 266 -4.06 3.63 9.52
CA LEU A 266 -2.73 3.86 10.07
C LEU A 266 -2.74 4.95 11.17
N ALA A 267 -3.43 6.07 10.94
CA ALA A 267 -3.58 7.15 11.91
C ALA A 267 -4.25 6.65 13.20
N ARG A 268 -5.36 5.90 13.07
CA ARG A 268 -6.05 5.28 14.21
C ARG A 268 -5.14 4.33 14.99
N ARG A 269 -4.35 3.49 14.31
CA ARG A 269 -3.39 2.57 14.94
C ARG A 269 -2.37 3.32 15.81
N LEU A 270 -2.03 4.56 15.45
CA LEU A 270 -1.12 5.44 16.17
C LEU A 270 -1.83 6.34 17.20
N GLY A 271 -3.10 6.12 17.47
CA GLY A 271 -3.87 6.90 18.43
C GLY A 271 -4.23 8.31 17.95
N VAL A 272 -4.15 8.58 16.64
CA VAL A 272 -4.58 9.86 16.06
C VAL A 272 -6.09 9.81 15.81
N PRO A 273 -6.90 10.73 16.36
CA PRO A 273 -8.34 10.78 16.10
C PRO A 273 -8.64 11.05 14.63
N VAL A 274 -9.55 10.28 14.03
CA VAL A 274 -9.91 10.40 12.60
C VAL A 274 -11.42 10.56 12.41
N GLY A 275 -11.83 11.41 11.48
CA GLY A 275 -13.24 11.61 11.13
C GLY A 275 -14.09 12.13 12.29
N ALA A 276 -15.25 11.51 12.55
CA ALA A 276 -16.16 11.92 13.63
C ALA A 276 -15.55 11.83 15.05
N GLU A 277 -14.45 11.11 15.22
CA GLU A 277 -13.71 11.03 16.49
C GLU A 277 -12.89 12.30 16.77
N ALA A 278 -12.52 13.05 15.73
CA ALA A 278 -11.77 14.32 15.86
C ALA A 278 -12.65 15.51 16.24
N ALA A 279 -13.97 15.35 16.21
CA ALA A 279 -14.96 16.40 16.52
C ALA A 279 -15.50 16.32 17.98
N ARG A 280 -14.98 15.40 18.78
CA ARG A 280 -15.25 15.28 20.22
C ARG A 280 -14.02 15.67 21.02
#